data_fdfbc044dd608999f69c709eb30ed938
#
_entry.id   fdfbc044dd608999f69c709eb30ed938
#
_cell.length_a   1.000
_cell.length_b   1.000
_cell.length_c   1.000
_cell.angle_alpha   90.00
_cell.angle_beta   90.00
_cell.angle_gamma   90.00
#
_symmetry.space_group_name_H-M   'P 1'
#
loop_
_entity.id
_entity.type
_entity.pdbx_description
1 polymer ?
#
loop_
_entity_poly.entity_id
_entity_poly.type
_entity_poly.pdbx_seq_one_letter_code
_entity_poly.pdbx_strand_id
1 'polypeptide(L)'
;LITGTTSGVGLNTLKPLISSGWKVVAINRSNKRAFEEASKSLSQNDLNKISFIEIDLSDLNEVRQGAQEISTKFRDLLKILICNAAVYKPRLKRPDRSVQGFENSMAVNHLGHFLLINLLIDDLINSDSQIKLNGKIISFTPRVTILGTVTANYLELGGKIPIPAPADLGNLAGFEKGFLSPISMANGKKFKPGKAY
;
A
#
# COMPACT_ATOMS: atom_id res chain seq x y z
N LEU A 1 6.71 8.00 3.52
CA LEU A 1 6.77 6.71 2.86
C LEU A 1 5.52 6.49 2.02
N ILE A 2 5.63 5.91 0.84
CA ILE A 2 4.50 5.58 -0.06
C ILE A 2 4.70 4.23 -0.72
N THR A 3 3.65 3.42 -0.82
CA THR A 3 3.67 2.13 -1.52
C THR A 3 3.09 2.25 -2.94
N GLY A 4 3.68 1.54 -3.92
CA GLY A 4 3.14 1.41 -5.28
C GLY A 4 3.30 2.66 -6.14
N THR A 5 4.55 3.05 -6.43
CA THR A 5 4.85 4.26 -7.22
C THR A 5 5.24 3.97 -8.67
N THR A 6 4.93 2.78 -9.19
CA THR A 6 5.24 2.41 -10.59
C THR A 6 4.20 2.90 -11.61
N SER A 7 3.06 3.38 -11.17
CA SER A 7 1.98 3.85 -12.05
C SER A 7 0.90 4.61 -11.27
N GLY A 8 -0.08 5.16 -11.99
CA GLY A 8 -1.33 5.70 -11.44
C GLY A 8 -1.13 6.78 -10.39
N VAL A 9 -1.94 6.73 -9.32
CA VAL A 9 -1.96 7.72 -8.25
C VAL A 9 -0.60 7.81 -7.56
N GLY A 10 0.00 6.67 -7.18
CA GLY A 10 1.28 6.65 -6.47
C GLY A 10 2.42 7.31 -7.24
N LEU A 11 2.56 7.04 -8.54
CA LEU A 11 3.56 7.68 -9.39
C LEU A 11 3.32 9.19 -9.49
N ASN A 12 2.07 9.60 -9.75
CA ASN A 12 1.71 11.02 -9.89
C ASN A 12 1.81 11.80 -8.57
N THR A 13 1.82 11.13 -7.42
CA THR A 13 1.99 11.76 -6.09
C THR A 13 3.45 12.12 -5.80
N LEU A 14 4.43 11.50 -6.45
CA LEU A 14 5.85 11.76 -6.19
C LEU A 14 6.22 13.22 -6.42
N LYS A 15 5.87 13.78 -7.58
CA LYS A 15 6.25 15.15 -7.94
C LYS A 15 5.67 16.21 -6.99
N PRO A 16 4.37 16.21 -6.65
CA PRO A 16 3.80 17.10 -5.65
C PRO A 16 4.50 17.01 -4.27
N LEU A 17 4.77 15.79 -3.79
CA LEU A 17 5.47 15.60 -2.52
C LEU A 17 6.86 16.24 -2.55
N ILE A 18 7.66 15.94 -3.57
CA ILE A 18 9.02 16.46 -3.71
C ILE A 18 9.01 17.99 -3.85
N SER A 19 8.09 18.54 -4.66
CA SER A 19 7.94 19.99 -4.85
C SER A 19 7.53 20.70 -3.56
N SER A 20 6.81 20.00 -2.67
CA SER A 20 6.47 20.49 -1.33
C SER A 20 7.61 20.38 -0.32
N GLY A 21 8.78 19.86 -0.72
CA GLY A 21 9.97 19.76 0.12
C GLY A 21 10.15 18.43 0.85
N TRP A 22 9.30 17.42 0.58
CA TRP A 22 9.43 16.10 1.19
C TRP A 22 10.54 15.26 0.55
N LYS A 23 11.26 14.51 1.36
CA LYS A 23 11.98 13.32 0.91
C LYS A 23 11.04 12.12 0.93
N VAL A 24 11.13 11.25 -0.07
CA VAL A 24 10.19 10.17 -0.25
C VAL A 24 10.89 8.83 -0.14
N VAL A 25 10.36 7.92 0.65
CA VAL A 25 10.69 6.48 0.61
C VAL A 25 9.59 5.80 -0.20
N ALA A 26 9.96 5.26 -1.37
CA ALA A 26 9.04 4.63 -2.31
C ALA A 26 9.20 3.11 -2.26
N ILE A 27 8.18 2.43 -1.75
CA ILE A 27 8.12 0.96 -1.69
C ILE A 27 7.47 0.42 -2.94
N ASN A 28 8.16 -0.48 -3.63
CA ASN A 28 7.69 -1.11 -4.85
C ASN A 28 8.16 -2.56 -4.94
N ARG A 29 7.45 -3.36 -5.70
CA ARG A 29 7.83 -4.75 -6.01
C ARG A 29 9.03 -4.85 -6.97
N SER A 30 9.42 -3.75 -7.63
CA SER A 30 10.60 -3.65 -8.47
C SER A 30 11.12 -2.22 -8.44
N ASN A 31 12.29 -2.02 -7.86
CA ASN A 31 12.97 -0.73 -7.80
C ASN A 31 13.38 -0.25 -9.19
N LYS A 32 13.85 -1.17 -10.06
CA LYS A 32 14.22 -0.86 -11.43
C LYS A 32 13.06 -0.20 -12.18
N ARG A 33 11.88 -0.85 -12.15
CA ARG A 33 10.67 -0.32 -12.80
C ARG A 33 10.23 1.00 -12.18
N ALA A 34 10.25 1.11 -10.85
CA ALA A 34 9.86 2.34 -10.16
C ALA A 34 10.75 3.52 -10.54
N PHE A 35 12.05 3.31 -10.62
CA PHE A 35 13.00 4.33 -11.07
C PHE A 35 12.78 4.72 -12.53
N GLU A 36 12.62 3.74 -13.43
CA GLU A 36 12.38 3.97 -14.87
C GLU A 36 11.09 4.79 -15.08
N GLU A 37 10.01 4.46 -14.39
CA GLU A 37 8.74 5.21 -14.51
C GLU A 37 8.85 6.62 -13.92
N ALA A 38 9.48 6.79 -12.77
CA ALA A 38 9.70 8.10 -12.16
C ALA A 38 10.58 9.00 -13.02
N SER A 39 11.62 8.44 -13.65
CA SER A 39 12.57 9.17 -14.51
C SER A 39 11.92 9.79 -15.76
N LYS A 40 10.75 9.32 -16.16
CA LYS A 40 10.02 9.90 -17.31
C LYS A 40 9.46 11.29 -17.02
N SER A 41 9.26 11.63 -15.75
CA SER A 41 8.56 12.88 -15.34
C SER A 41 9.29 13.70 -14.27
N LEU A 42 10.34 13.16 -13.66
CA LEU A 42 11.14 13.80 -12.61
C LEU A 42 12.53 14.12 -13.11
N SER A 43 13.08 15.26 -12.67
CA SER A 43 14.47 15.62 -12.90
C SER A 43 15.40 14.71 -12.06
N GLN A 44 16.69 14.65 -12.44
CA GLN A 44 17.70 13.94 -11.64
C GLN A 44 17.77 14.49 -10.20
N ASN A 45 17.64 15.80 -10.03
CA ASN A 45 17.63 16.42 -8.70
C ASN A 45 16.42 16.00 -7.87
N ASP A 46 15.27 15.75 -8.48
CA ASP A 46 14.09 15.24 -7.79
C ASP A 46 14.22 13.75 -7.47
N LEU A 47 14.79 12.96 -8.38
CA LEU A 47 15.05 11.53 -8.15
C LEU A 47 15.99 11.33 -6.95
N ASN A 48 16.96 12.20 -6.73
CA ASN A 48 17.88 12.15 -5.59
C ASN A 48 17.16 12.37 -4.22
N LYS A 49 15.90 12.81 -4.24
CA LYS A 49 15.06 12.93 -3.03
C LYS A 49 14.22 11.69 -2.75
N ILE A 50 14.32 10.65 -3.60
CA ILE A 50 13.56 9.41 -3.46
C ILE A 50 14.51 8.27 -3.09
N SER A 51 14.19 7.57 -2.02
CA SER A 51 14.79 6.28 -1.68
C SER A 51 13.86 5.16 -2.13
N PHE A 52 14.28 4.36 -3.10
CA PHE A 52 13.50 3.22 -3.56
C PHE A 52 13.85 1.98 -2.73
N ILE A 53 12.82 1.33 -2.18
CA ILE A 53 12.95 0.07 -1.41
C ILE A 53 12.10 -0.98 -2.08
N GLU A 54 12.69 -2.16 -2.32
CA GLU A 54 12.00 -3.28 -2.95
C GLU A 54 11.35 -4.16 -1.89
N ILE A 55 10.02 -4.26 -1.94
CA ILE A 55 9.20 -5.11 -1.06
C ILE A 55 8.00 -5.60 -1.87
N ASP A 56 7.83 -6.91 -1.98
CA ASP A 56 6.55 -7.48 -2.41
C ASP A 56 5.58 -7.54 -1.22
N LEU A 57 4.56 -6.69 -1.23
CA LEU A 57 3.54 -6.66 -0.18
C LEU A 57 2.71 -7.96 -0.11
N SER A 58 2.79 -8.83 -1.10
CA SER A 58 2.17 -10.15 -1.04
C SER A 58 2.98 -11.17 -0.23
N ASP A 59 4.27 -10.90 0.01
CA ASP A 59 5.12 -11.71 0.87
C ASP A 59 5.31 -11.03 2.24
N LEU A 60 4.67 -11.58 3.27
CA LEU A 60 4.73 -11.02 4.62
C LEU A 60 6.14 -11.10 5.25
N ASN A 61 7.02 -11.98 4.76
CA ASN A 61 8.41 -12.01 5.21
C ASN A 61 9.20 -10.85 4.62
N GLU A 62 9.01 -10.54 3.33
CA GLU A 62 9.59 -9.34 2.72
C GLU A 62 9.09 -8.07 3.39
N VAL A 63 7.80 -8.00 3.74
CA VAL A 63 7.25 -6.87 4.50
C VAL A 63 7.96 -6.70 5.85
N ARG A 64 8.24 -7.77 6.58
CA ARG A 64 8.98 -7.72 7.87
C ARG A 64 10.41 -7.23 7.68
N GLN A 65 11.12 -7.79 6.71
CA GLN A 65 12.51 -7.41 6.42
C GLN A 65 12.60 -5.96 5.95
N GLY A 66 11.73 -5.56 5.05
CA GLY A 66 11.67 -4.19 4.55
C GLY A 66 11.27 -3.17 5.61
N ALA A 67 10.33 -3.50 6.50
CA ALA A 67 10.00 -2.64 7.63
C ALA A 67 11.19 -2.46 8.59
N GLN A 68 11.95 -3.53 8.85
CA GLN A 68 13.16 -3.46 9.65
C GLN A 68 14.22 -2.56 9.00
N GLU A 69 14.41 -2.67 7.68
CA GLU A 69 15.31 -1.79 6.92
C GLU A 69 14.88 -0.33 7.01
N ILE A 70 13.59 -0.06 6.82
CA ILE A 70 13.00 1.28 6.90
C ILE A 70 13.19 1.86 8.30
N SER A 71 12.84 1.10 9.34
CA SER A 71 13.00 1.51 10.72
C SER A 71 14.48 1.85 11.03
N THR A 72 15.40 1.00 10.59
CA THR A 72 16.84 1.24 10.80
C THR A 72 17.34 2.52 10.12
N LYS A 73 16.87 2.80 8.89
CA LYS A 73 17.39 3.92 8.10
C LYS A 73 16.65 5.25 8.31
N PHE A 74 15.35 5.19 8.67
CA PHE A 74 14.46 6.35 8.58
C PHE A 74 13.58 6.56 9.82
N ARG A 75 13.77 5.83 10.93
CA ARG A 75 12.94 5.89 12.15
C ARG A 75 12.51 7.31 12.52
N ASP A 76 13.48 8.20 12.75
CA ASP A 76 13.21 9.55 13.22
C ASP A 76 12.67 10.51 12.13
N LEU A 77 12.70 10.05 10.88
CA LEU A 77 12.31 10.84 9.71
C LEU A 77 10.91 10.48 9.19
N LEU A 78 10.32 9.38 9.67
CA LEU A 78 8.99 8.94 9.22
C LEU A 78 7.92 9.89 9.76
N LYS A 79 7.18 10.53 8.85
CA LYS A 79 6.09 11.46 9.19
C LYS A 79 4.76 11.04 8.59
N ILE A 80 4.82 10.44 7.41
CA ILE A 80 3.62 10.03 6.66
C ILE A 80 3.86 8.63 6.08
N LEU A 81 2.88 7.75 6.26
CA LEU A 81 2.79 6.46 5.59
C LEU A 81 1.57 6.44 4.68
N ILE A 82 1.79 6.33 3.37
CA ILE A 82 0.74 6.28 2.35
C ILE A 82 0.65 4.86 1.80
N CYS A 83 -0.38 4.12 2.20
CA CYS A 83 -0.72 2.80 1.72
C CYS A 83 -1.53 2.94 0.43
N ASN A 84 -0.84 2.97 -0.72
CA ASN A 84 -1.45 3.21 -2.03
C ASN A 84 -1.39 1.98 -2.95
N ALA A 85 -0.41 1.10 -2.80
CA ALA A 85 -0.28 -0.07 -3.65
C ALA A 85 -1.55 -0.92 -3.64
N ALA A 86 -1.98 -1.36 -4.82
CA ALA A 86 -3.12 -2.26 -4.94
C ALA A 86 -2.96 -3.20 -6.12
N VAL A 87 -3.54 -4.38 -6.00
CA VAL A 87 -3.64 -5.38 -7.05
C VAL A 87 -5.11 -5.62 -7.36
N TYR A 88 -5.47 -5.42 -8.62
CA TYR A 88 -6.78 -5.74 -9.16
C TYR A 88 -6.64 -6.52 -10.46
N LYS A 89 -7.04 -7.78 -10.46
CA LYS A 89 -6.94 -8.71 -11.60
C LYS A 89 -8.33 -9.18 -12.04
N PRO A 90 -9.14 -8.34 -12.72
CA PRO A 90 -10.57 -8.61 -12.98
C PRO A 90 -10.82 -9.81 -13.92
N ARG A 91 -9.80 -10.26 -14.63
CA ARG A 91 -9.91 -11.37 -15.60
C ARG A 91 -9.51 -12.73 -15.04
N LEU A 92 -9.13 -12.79 -13.75
CA LEU A 92 -8.79 -14.07 -13.13
C LEU A 92 -10.02 -14.98 -13.03
N LYS A 93 -9.85 -16.23 -13.41
CA LYS A 93 -10.86 -17.28 -13.25
C LYS A 93 -10.71 -18.06 -11.95
N ARG A 94 -9.51 -18.03 -11.34
CA ARG A 94 -9.17 -18.69 -10.08
C ARG A 94 -8.35 -17.73 -9.22
N PRO A 95 -8.39 -17.87 -7.88
CA PRO A 95 -7.56 -17.08 -7.01
C PRO A 95 -6.07 -17.23 -7.34
N ASP A 96 -5.39 -16.12 -7.52
CA ASP A 96 -3.94 -16.03 -7.46
C ASP A 96 -3.53 -15.95 -5.98
N ARG A 97 -2.46 -16.65 -5.58
CA ARG A 97 -2.11 -16.76 -4.17
C ARG A 97 -0.70 -16.26 -3.89
N SER A 98 -0.55 -15.62 -2.75
CA SER A 98 0.74 -15.22 -2.19
C SER A 98 1.57 -16.43 -1.74
N VAL A 99 2.83 -16.20 -1.39
CA VAL A 99 3.73 -17.23 -0.85
C VAL A 99 3.15 -17.92 0.39
N GLN A 100 2.44 -17.16 1.25
CA GLN A 100 1.78 -17.68 2.44
C GLN A 100 0.39 -18.26 2.17
N GLY A 101 -0.04 -18.37 0.90
CA GLY A 101 -1.30 -18.99 0.51
C GLY A 101 -2.53 -18.08 0.55
N PHE A 102 -2.40 -16.80 0.90
CA PHE A 102 -3.50 -15.83 0.88
C PHE A 102 -3.93 -15.51 -0.55
N GLU A 103 -5.21 -15.15 -0.76
CA GLU A 103 -5.62 -14.55 -2.03
C GLU A 103 -4.84 -13.24 -2.25
N ASN A 104 -4.34 -13.05 -3.47
CA ASN A 104 -3.29 -12.05 -3.72
C ASN A 104 -3.77 -10.61 -3.57
N SER A 105 -5.03 -10.29 -3.88
CA SER A 105 -5.58 -8.96 -3.62
C SER A 105 -5.70 -8.71 -2.12
N MET A 106 -6.15 -9.70 -1.34
CA MET A 106 -6.19 -9.64 0.11
C MET A 106 -4.78 -9.49 0.70
N ALA A 107 -3.81 -10.24 0.18
CA ALA A 107 -2.43 -10.18 0.65
C ALA A 107 -1.82 -8.79 0.44
N VAL A 108 -1.91 -8.23 -0.76
CA VAL A 108 -1.31 -6.93 -1.10
C VAL A 108 -2.11 -5.77 -0.53
N ASN A 109 -3.44 -5.73 -0.82
CA ASN A 109 -4.24 -4.54 -0.56
C ASN A 109 -4.56 -4.36 0.93
N HIS A 110 -4.54 -5.46 1.69
CA HIS A 110 -4.87 -5.43 3.12
C HIS A 110 -3.74 -5.96 4.01
N LEU A 111 -3.40 -7.24 3.95
CA LEU A 111 -2.52 -7.87 4.93
C LEU A 111 -1.11 -7.29 4.93
N GLY A 112 -0.52 -7.06 3.76
CA GLY A 112 0.81 -6.46 3.63
C GLY A 112 0.86 -5.04 4.19
N HIS A 113 -0.15 -4.21 3.89
CA HIS A 113 -0.25 -2.87 4.45
C HIS A 113 -0.53 -2.88 5.96
N PHE A 114 -1.45 -3.74 6.42
CA PHE A 114 -1.75 -3.88 7.83
C PHE A 114 -0.49 -4.25 8.63
N LEU A 115 0.27 -5.23 8.15
CA LEU A 115 1.53 -5.62 8.77
C LEU A 115 2.56 -4.48 8.74
N LEU A 116 2.73 -3.81 7.59
CA LEU A 116 3.66 -2.68 7.44
C LEU A 116 3.34 -1.54 8.41
N ILE A 117 2.05 -1.18 8.54
CA ILE A 117 1.58 -0.17 9.49
C ILE A 117 1.97 -0.58 10.92
N ASN A 118 1.62 -1.82 11.33
CA ASN A 118 1.89 -2.29 12.70
C ASN A 118 3.39 -2.33 13.03
N LEU A 119 4.24 -2.60 12.05
CA LEU A 119 5.70 -2.63 12.25
C LEU A 119 6.35 -1.24 12.30
N LEU A 120 5.71 -0.22 11.72
CA LEU A 120 6.25 1.14 11.63
C LEU A 120 5.48 2.16 12.47
N ILE A 121 4.41 1.76 13.15
CA ILE A 121 3.54 2.70 13.87
C ILE A 121 4.28 3.40 15.01
N ASP A 122 5.13 2.70 15.73
CA ASP A 122 5.93 3.27 16.83
C ASP A 122 6.95 4.29 16.31
N ASP A 123 7.58 4.03 15.16
CA ASP A 123 8.48 4.98 14.51
C ASP A 123 7.75 6.25 14.06
N LEU A 124 6.49 6.12 13.60
CA LEU A 124 5.64 7.26 13.26
C LEU A 124 5.25 8.06 14.50
N ILE A 125 4.76 7.40 15.56
CA ILE A 125 4.26 8.05 16.78
C ILE A 125 5.39 8.76 17.52
N ASN A 126 6.56 8.14 17.61
CA ASN A 126 7.73 8.66 18.32
C ASN A 126 8.57 9.65 17.50
N SER A 127 8.20 9.88 16.23
CA SER A 127 8.90 10.84 15.39
C SER A 127 8.67 12.29 15.86
N ASP A 128 9.67 13.16 15.71
CA ASP A 128 9.58 14.57 16.10
C ASP A 128 8.31 15.23 15.52
N SER A 129 7.58 15.95 16.37
CA SER A 129 6.40 16.72 15.98
C SER A 129 6.73 17.99 15.19
N GLN A 130 8.00 18.36 15.09
CA GLN A 130 8.46 19.49 14.29
C GLN A 130 9.19 19.00 13.04
N ILE A 131 8.86 19.59 11.90
CA ILE A 131 9.54 19.33 10.64
C ILE A 131 10.01 20.64 10.01
N LYS A 132 11.17 20.58 9.36
CA LYS A 132 11.65 21.69 8.53
C LYS A 132 11.26 21.40 7.07
N LEU A 133 10.33 22.20 6.55
CA LEU A 133 9.83 22.07 5.19
C LEU A 133 10.02 23.40 4.45
N ASN A 134 10.71 23.39 3.32
CA ASN A 134 11.03 24.60 2.54
C ASN A 134 11.60 25.75 3.40
N GLY A 135 12.51 25.42 4.33
CA GLY A 135 13.16 26.38 5.21
C GLY A 135 12.34 26.83 6.43
N LYS A 136 11.07 26.45 6.54
CA LYS A 136 10.18 26.79 7.66
C LYS A 136 10.06 25.60 8.61
N ILE A 137 10.07 25.87 9.92
CA ILE A 137 9.74 24.88 10.94
C ILE A 137 8.23 24.93 11.16
N ILE A 138 7.58 23.78 11.00
CA ILE A 138 6.14 23.63 11.20
C ILE A 138 5.87 22.47 12.16
N SER A 139 4.82 22.61 12.96
CA SER A 139 4.29 21.48 13.75
C SER A 139 3.58 20.52 12.82
N PHE A 140 3.86 19.23 12.94
CA PHE A 140 3.31 18.20 12.07
C PHE A 140 2.88 16.97 12.88
N THR A 141 1.65 16.57 12.71
CA THR A 141 1.15 15.31 13.30
C THR A 141 1.38 14.16 12.31
N PRO A 142 2.10 13.10 12.69
CA PRO A 142 2.30 11.94 11.84
C PRO A 142 0.98 11.33 11.37
N ARG A 143 0.97 10.78 10.16
CA ARG A 143 -0.27 10.27 9.54
C ARG A 143 -0.05 8.95 8.83
N VAL A 144 -1.07 8.08 8.95
CA VAL A 144 -1.25 6.94 8.06
C VAL A 144 -2.43 7.26 7.13
N THR A 145 -2.20 7.15 5.83
CA THR A 145 -3.23 7.33 4.80
C THR A 145 -3.39 6.02 4.04
N ILE A 146 -4.60 5.48 4.01
CA ILE A 146 -4.92 4.24 3.30
C ILE A 146 -5.84 4.60 2.13
N LEU A 147 -5.41 4.28 0.91
CA LEU A 147 -6.25 4.40 -0.26
C LEU A 147 -7.23 3.23 -0.28
N GLY A 148 -8.50 3.55 -0.15
CA GLY A 148 -9.60 2.60 -0.27
C GLY A 148 -10.21 2.59 -1.67
N THR A 149 -11.26 1.78 -1.84
CA THR A 149 -12.04 1.71 -3.08
C THR A 149 -13.46 2.20 -2.84
N VAL A 150 -14.02 2.87 -3.83
CA VAL A 150 -15.44 3.26 -3.84
C VAL A 150 -16.38 2.05 -3.85
N THR A 151 -15.87 0.88 -4.26
CA THR A 151 -16.66 -0.36 -4.28
C THR A 151 -16.99 -0.89 -2.87
N ALA A 152 -16.30 -0.40 -1.83
CA ALA A 152 -16.62 -0.73 -0.44
C ALA A 152 -17.93 -0.07 0.03
N ASN A 153 -18.35 1.02 -0.59
CA ASN A 153 -19.54 1.78 -0.18
C ASN A 153 -20.57 1.93 -1.31
N TYR A 154 -21.14 0.82 -1.66
CA TYR A 154 -22.16 0.68 -2.70
C TYR A 154 -23.42 1.56 -2.49
N LEU A 155 -23.84 1.78 -1.23
CA LEU A 155 -25.06 2.55 -0.93
C LEU A 155 -24.89 4.07 -1.11
N GLU A 156 -23.73 4.63 -0.76
CA GLU A 156 -23.48 6.07 -0.88
C GLU A 156 -23.35 6.53 -2.35
N LEU A 157 -22.89 5.68 -3.23
CA LEU A 157 -22.80 5.97 -4.66
C LEU A 157 -24.17 5.91 -5.37
N GLY A 158 -25.24 5.56 -4.65
CA GLY A 158 -26.60 5.58 -5.15
C GLY A 158 -26.86 4.71 -6.37
N GLY A 159 -26.10 3.62 -6.54
CA GLY A 159 -26.23 2.73 -7.69
C GLY A 159 -25.79 3.33 -9.04
N LYS A 160 -25.19 4.52 -9.05
CA LYS A 160 -24.74 5.21 -10.28
C LYS A 160 -23.48 4.60 -10.89
N ILE A 161 -22.70 3.87 -10.11
CA ILE A 161 -21.52 3.15 -10.61
C ILE A 161 -21.83 1.65 -10.53
N PRO A 162 -21.65 0.89 -11.63
CA PRO A 162 -21.87 -0.56 -11.62
C PRO A 162 -20.81 -1.22 -10.74
N ILE A 163 -21.15 -1.44 -9.48
CA ILE A 163 -20.31 -2.16 -8.53
C ILE A 163 -20.62 -3.64 -8.66
N PRO A 164 -19.61 -4.50 -8.92
CA PRO A 164 -19.85 -5.89 -9.28
C PRO A 164 -20.57 -6.72 -8.23
N ALA A 165 -20.38 -6.43 -6.96
CA ALA A 165 -21.13 -6.95 -5.81
C ALA A 165 -20.57 -6.39 -4.49
N PRO A 166 -21.36 -6.33 -3.40
CA PRO A 166 -20.83 -6.04 -2.07
C PRO A 166 -19.75 -7.03 -1.67
N ALA A 167 -18.78 -6.56 -0.87
CA ALA A 167 -17.81 -7.43 -0.23
C ALA A 167 -18.53 -8.45 0.67
N ASP A 168 -18.11 -9.72 0.61
CA ASP A 168 -18.67 -10.79 1.41
C ASP A 168 -17.53 -11.58 2.05
N LEU A 169 -17.20 -11.25 3.29
CA LEU A 169 -16.19 -11.94 4.09
C LEU A 169 -16.72 -13.21 4.76
N GLY A 170 -17.99 -13.55 4.51
CA GLY A 170 -18.66 -14.66 5.17
C GLY A 170 -18.71 -14.46 6.69
N ASN A 171 -18.59 -15.54 7.44
CA ASN A 171 -18.55 -15.52 8.91
C ASN A 171 -17.14 -15.34 9.49
N LEU A 172 -16.19 -14.89 8.70
CA LEU A 172 -14.77 -14.70 9.07
C LEU A 172 -14.03 -16.00 9.47
N ALA A 173 -14.62 -17.17 9.30
CA ALA A 173 -13.99 -18.44 9.67
C ALA A 173 -12.64 -18.69 8.94
N GLY A 174 -12.46 -18.08 7.79
CA GLY A 174 -11.19 -18.10 7.07
C GLY A 174 -10.05 -17.42 7.83
N PHE A 175 -10.34 -16.40 8.64
CA PHE A 175 -9.33 -15.72 9.47
C PHE A 175 -8.91 -16.59 10.65
N GLU A 176 -9.86 -17.27 11.31
CA GLU A 176 -9.57 -18.19 12.43
C GLU A 176 -8.74 -19.41 12.00
N LYS A 177 -8.98 -19.90 10.78
CA LYS A 177 -8.34 -21.11 10.24
C LYS A 177 -7.14 -20.81 9.34
N GLY A 178 -6.52 -19.64 9.46
CA GLY A 178 -5.36 -19.27 8.66
C GLY A 178 -5.63 -19.30 7.16
N PHE A 179 -6.83 -18.90 6.74
CA PHE A 179 -7.28 -18.90 5.34
C PHE A 179 -7.34 -20.31 4.68
N LEU A 180 -7.25 -21.35 5.46
CA LEU A 180 -7.45 -22.73 5.00
C LEU A 180 -8.93 -23.08 4.81
N SER A 181 -9.83 -22.29 5.40
CA SER A 181 -11.27 -22.41 5.21
C SER A 181 -11.77 -21.42 4.15
N PRO A 182 -12.83 -21.77 3.40
CA PRO A 182 -13.35 -20.91 2.33
C PRO A 182 -13.88 -19.58 2.86
N ILE A 183 -13.17 -18.50 2.51
CA ILE A 183 -13.79 -17.19 2.41
C ILE A 183 -14.55 -17.20 1.08
N SER A 184 -15.84 -16.95 1.10
CA SER A 184 -16.72 -17.15 -0.06
C SER A 184 -16.28 -16.43 -1.33
N MET A 185 -15.55 -15.32 -1.20
CA MET A 185 -15.05 -14.51 -2.30
C MET A 185 -13.60 -14.79 -2.71
N ALA A 186 -12.80 -15.43 -1.83
CA ALA A 186 -11.39 -15.72 -2.10
C ALA A 186 -11.15 -17.18 -2.49
N ASN A 187 -12.21 -17.99 -2.57
CA ASN A 187 -12.12 -19.43 -2.79
C ASN A 187 -12.80 -19.93 -4.05
N GLY A 188 -12.04 -20.69 -4.77
CA GLY A 188 -12.36 -21.61 -5.84
C GLY A 188 -13.69 -21.44 -6.54
N LYS A 189 -14.73 -22.09 -6.07
CA LYS A 189 -16.03 -22.13 -6.74
C LYS A 189 -16.82 -20.81 -6.72
N LYS A 190 -16.57 -19.95 -5.73
CA LYS A 190 -17.27 -18.67 -5.54
C LYS A 190 -16.37 -17.44 -5.75
N PHE A 191 -15.15 -17.66 -6.23
CA PHE A 191 -14.20 -16.57 -6.46
C PHE A 191 -14.73 -15.61 -7.53
N LYS A 192 -14.77 -14.33 -7.18
CA LYS A 192 -15.05 -13.22 -8.10
C LYS A 192 -14.01 -12.12 -7.85
N PRO A 193 -13.18 -11.78 -8.86
CA PRO A 193 -12.11 -10.79 -8.70
C PRO A 193 -12.58 -9.45 -8.15
N GLY A 194 -13.74 -8.97 -8.61
CA GLY A 194 -14.31 -7.72 -8.14
C GLY A 194 -14.80 -7.74 -6.68
N LYS A 195 -15.01 -8.91 -6.10
CA LYS A 195 -15.33 -9.05 -4.67
C LYS A 195 -14.08 -9.20 -3.80
N ALA A 196 -13.01 -9.74 -4.36
CA ALA A 196 -11.74 -9.92 -3.64
C ALA A 196 -10.91 -8.62 -3.60
N TYR A 197 -11.15 -7.71 -4.53
CA TYR A 197 -10.53 -6.39 -4.58
C TYR A 197 -11.06 -5.46 -3.51
#